data_da4e0010bc28f214db9200fc320b9b9a
#
_entry.id   da4e0010bc28f214db9200fc320b9b9a
#
_cell.length_a   1.000
_cell.length_b   1.000
_cell.length_c   1.000
_cell.angle_alpha   90.00
_cell.angle_beta   90.00
_cell.angle_gamma   90.00
#
_symmetry.space_group_name_H-M   'P 1'
#
loop_
_entity.id
_entity.type
_entity.pdbx_description
1 polymer ?
#
loop_
_entity_poly.entity_id
_entity_poly.type
_entity_poly.pdbx_seq_one_letter_code
_entity_poly.pdbx_strand_id
1 'polypeptide(L)'
;MQRVIEYIISENTSPVTILDFLKREGFSRHILSSMKNASDTIILNGERGFGRSVLKPQDHLVITVPETESGENIIRTKMELKILYEDEDILVINKPADMPIHPSAGNYENTLANGIAWYFYEKGEDFVYRCINRLDRDTTGALILAKNPLSAAILSVQMRNRQICRMYLALVDGVLPESGTVDAPIARMDGSVITREVNFQNGESAVTHYERLAVGKDYSLAELHLETGRTHQIRVHMKYIGHPLPGDFLYNPDYRWIKRQPLHSYQLEFTHPVTKKAMLFTAPVPADFVSAFWSNQNHSAGKKIVHQY
;
A
#
# COMPACT_ATOMS: atom_id res chain seq x y z
N MET A 1 7.90 14.28 -12.47
CA MET A 1 8.84 15.18 -11.72
C MET A 1 10.19 14.50 -11.60
N GLN A 2 11.28 15.20 -11.91
CA GLN A 2 12.63 14.67 -11.68
C GLN A 2 12.95 14.71 -10.18
N ARG A 3 13.54 13.62 -9.65
CA ARG A 3 13.97 13.56 -8.26
C ARG A 3 15.49 13.73 -8.17
N VAL A 4 15.94 14.74 -7.45
CA VAL A 4 17.37 14.98 -7.18
C VAL A 4 17.69 14.46 -5.78
N ILE A 5 18.75 13.64 -5.66
CA ILE A 5 19.21 13.08 -4.38
C ILE A 5 20.70 13.38 -4.25
N GLU A 6 21.07 13.85 -3.07
CA GLU A 6 22.45 14.17 -2.74
C GLU A 6 23.01 13.18 -1.70
N TYR A 7 24.23 12.74 -1.94
CA TYR A 7 24.97 11.86 -1.03
C TYR A 7 26.31 12.50 -0.69
N ILE A 8 26.63 12.53 0.60
CA ILE A 8 27.99 12.77 1.07
C ILE A 8 28.57 11.40 1.43
N ILE A 9 29.63 11.00 0.76
CA ILE A 9 30.22 9.68 0.92
C ILE A 9 30.93 9.60 2.29
N SER A 10 30.51 8.63 3.11
CA SER A 10 31.04 8.51 4.47
C SER A 10 32.51 8.10 4.49
N GLU A 11 33.22 8.49 5.55
CA GLU A 11 34.66 8.16 5.75
C GLU A 11 34.94 6.66 5.79
N ASN A 12 33.95 5.86 6.23
CA ASN A 12 34.08 4.41 6.34
C ASN A 12 33.69 3.67 5.06
N THR A 13 33.40 4.38 3.97
CA THR A 13 33.01 3.75 2.71
C THR A 13 34.24 3.15 2.05
N SER A 14 34.29 1.81 1.88
CA SER A 14 35.28 1.15 1.06
C SER A 14 35.19 1.64 -0.39
N PRO A 15 36.30 1.72 -1.13
CA PRO A 15 36.27 2.13 -2.53
C PRO A 15 35.23 1.33 -3.32
N VAL A 16 34.29 2.05 -3.92
CA VAL A 16 33.17 1.46 -4.67
C VAL A 16 32.88 2.33 -5.90
N THR A 17 32.49 1.73 -7.02
CA THR A 17 32.07 2.50 -8.19
C THR A 17 30.71 3.19 -7.91
N ILE A 18 30.47 4.34 -8.55
CA ILE A 18 29.16 5.01 -8.50
C ILE A 18 28.06 4.01 -8.87
N LEU A 19 28.25 3.21 -9.91
CA LEU A 19 27.24 2.23 -10.33
C LEU A 19 26.91 1.21 -9.23
N ASP A 20 27.91 0.68 -8.54
CA ASP A 20 27.66 -0.31 -7.50
C ASP A 20 27.13 0.32 -6.21
N PHE A 21 27.52 1.56 -5.91
CA PHE A 21 26.91 2.36 -4.84
C PHE A 21 25.41 2.57 -5.11
N LEU A 22 25.03 3.04 -6.30
CA LEU A 22 23.63 3.27 -6.66
C LEU A 22 22.79 1.97 -6.63
N LYS A 23 23.36 0.83 -7.03
CA LYS A 23 22.68 -0.47 -6.87
C LYS A 23 22.39 -0.79 -5.41
N ARG A 24 23.36 -0.54 -4.51
CA ARG A 24 23.18 -0.73 -3.05
C ARG A 24 22.09 0.21 -2.49
N GLU A 25 22.01 1.44 -3.01
CA GLU A 25 20.97 2.40 -2.66
C GLU A 25 19.57 2.06 -3.22
N GLY A 26 19.44 0.99 -4.00
CA GLY A 26 18.16 0.50 -4.51
C GLY A 26 17.80 0.95 -5.93
N PHE A 27 18.74 1.56 -6.66
CA PHE A 27 18.51 1.91 -8.06
C PHE A 27 18.36 0.65 -8.91
N SER A 28 17.19 0.47 -9.49
CA SER A 28 16.92 -0.66 -10.37
C SER A 28 17.70 -0.57 -11.68
N ARG A 29 17.88 -1.72 -12.36
CA ARG A 29 18.52 -1.76 -13.67
C ARG A 29 17.85 -0.83 -14.68
N HIS A 30 16.53 -0.71 -14.62
CA HIS A 30 15.76 0.17 -15.49
C HIS A 30 16.10 1.65 -15.25
N ILE A 31 16.13 2.10 -13.98
CA ILE A 31 16.51 3.47 -13.60
C ILE A 31 17.94 3.77 -14.06
N LEU A 32 18.89 2.88 -13.79
CA LEU A 32 20.28 3.05 -14.20
C LEU A 32 20.43 3.12 -15.72
N SER A 33 19.58 2.43 -16.47
CA SER A 33 19.56 2.49 -17.94
C SER A 33 18.98 3.82 -18.45
N SER A 34 17.87 4.31 -17.84
CA SER A 34 17.29 5.61 -18.22
C SER A 34 18.24 6.77 -17.95
N MET A 35 19.00 6.72 -16.84
CA MET A 35 20.02 7.71 -16.51
C MET A 35 21.15 7.80 -17.54
N LYS A 36 21.52 6.70 -18.22
CA LYS A 36 22.53 6.71 -19.27
C LYS A 36 22.11 7.50 -20.51
N ASN A 37 20.81 7.54 -20.78
CA ASN A 37 20.24 8.20 -21.96
C ASN A 37 19.95 9.68 -21.73
N ALA A 38 20.05 10.16 -20.48
CA ALA A 38 19.86 11.56 -20.12
C ALA A 38 21.21 12.19 -19.75
N SER A 39 21.38 13.47 -20.08
CA SER A 39 22.57 14.24 -19.69
C SER A 39 22.50 14.61 -18.20
N ASP A 40 23.66 14.72 -17.59
CA ASP A 40 23.85 15.33 -16.27
C ASP A 40 23.07 14.67 -15.11
N THR A 41 22.80 13.37 -15.24
CA THR A 41 22.13 12.59 -14.19
C THR A 41 23.06 12.18 -13.05
N ILE A 42 24.38 12.28 -13.23
CA ILE A 42 25.40 11.97 -12.24
C ILE A 42 26.39 13.12 -12.19
N ILE A 43 26.44 13.84 -11.08
CA ILE A 43 27.41 14.90 -10.80
C ILE A 43 28.24 14.47 -9.58
N LEU A 44 29.55 14.45 -9.74
CA LEU A 44 30.51 14.14 -8.68
C LEU A 44 31.39 15.37 -8.42
N ASN A 45 31.31 15.93 -7.22
CA ASN A 45 32.07 17.12 -6.80
C ASN A 45 31.89 18.33 -7.78
N GLY A 46 30.67 18.51 -8.31
CA GLY A 46 30.34 19.58 -9.24
C GLY A 46 30.64 19.29 -10.71
N GLU A 47 31.27 18.15 -11.02
CA GLU A 47 31.60 17.76 -12.38
C GLU A 47 30.79 16.52 -12.83
N ARG A 48 30.69 16.31 -14.13
CA ARG A 48 30.01 15.13 -14.68
C ARG A 48 30.67 13.83 -14.24
N GLY A 49 29.92 13.00 -13.52
CA GLY A 49 30.34 11.69 -13.05
C GLY A 49 29.99 10.58 -14.06
N PHE A 50 30.70 9.45 -13.93
CA PHE A 50 30.43 8.24 -14.71
C PHE A 50 30.22 7.04 -13.79
N GLY A 51 29.37 6.09 -14.18
CA GLY A 51 29.09 4.90 -13.37
C GLY A 51 30.34 4.10 -12.95
N ARG A 52 31.44 4.18 -13.71
CA ARG A 52 32.74 3.55 -13.43
C ARG A 52 33.65 4.37 -12.49
N SER A 53 33.33 5.64 -12.23
CA SER A 53 34.10 6.48 -11.32
C SER A 53 34.06 5.90 -9.91
N VAL A 54 35.19 5.86 -9.23
CA VAL A 54 35.32 5.32 -7.87
C VAL A 54 35.08 6.45 -6.89
N LEU A 55 34.16 6.23 -5.97
CA LEU A 55 33.83 7.14 -4.88
C LEU A 55 34.93 7.11 -3.81
N LYS A 56 35.20 8.28 -3.25
CA LYS A 56 36.15 8.49 -2.14
C LYS A 56 35.38 9.06 -0.94
N PRO A 57 35.89 8.91 0.29
CA PRO A 57 35.35 9.63 1.44
C PRO A 57 35.23 11.13 1.18
N GLN A 58 34.15 11.73 1.68
CA GLN A 58 33.79 13.17 1.54
C GLN A 58 33.37 13.58 0.11
N ASP A 59 33.36 12.68 -0.88
CA ASP A 59 32.80 13.02 -2.20
C ASP A 59 31.33 13.44 -2.08
N HIS A 60 30.98 14.53 -2.79
CA HIS A 60 29.61 14.99 -2.95
C HIS A 60 29.05 14.45 -4.27
N LEU A 61 28.12 13.50 -4.18
CA LEU A 61 27.48 12.86 -5.33
C LEU A 61 26.03 13.32 -5.43
N VAL A 62 25.70 13.99 -6.54
CA VAL A 62 24.34 14.43 -6.86
C VAL A 62 23.78 13.55 -7.99
N ILE A 63 22.63 12.94 -7.73
CA ILE A 63 21.95 12.03 -8.66
C ILE A 63 20.58 12.61 -9.03
N THR A 64 20.36 12.78 -10.33
CA THR A 64 19.05 13.14 -10.88
C THR A 64 18.38 11.88 -11.43
N VAL A 65 17.27 11.47 -10.83
CA VAL A 65 16.44 10.34 -11.31
C VAL A 65 15.46 10.87 -12.34
N PRO A 66 15.60 10.51 -13.62
CA PRO A 66 14.69 10.98 -14.65
C PRO A 66 13.32 10.31 -14.51
N GLU A 67 12.25 11.05 -14.76
CA GLU A 67 10.93 10.50 -15.01
C GLU A 67 10.79 10.20 -16.49
N THR A 68 10.53 8.94 -16.83
CA THR A 68 10.42 8.46 -18.21
C THR A 68 9.01 8.05 -18.60
N GLU A 69 8.08 8.04 -17.63
CA GLU A 69 6.68 7.71 -17.85
C GLU A 69 5.85 9.00 -17.88
N SER A 70 4.68 8.93 -18.50
CA SER A 70 3.69 10.01 -18.53
C SER A 70 2.44 9.61 -17.78
N GLY A 71 1.91 10.53 -16.97
CA GLY A 71 0.60 10.40 -16.30
C GLY A 71 -0.58 10.93 -17.11
N GLU A 72 -0.36 11.38 -18.35
CA GLU A 72 -1.35 12.10 -19.16
C GLU A 72 -2.61 11.30 -19.51
N ASN A 73 -2.54 9.97 -19.50
CA ASN A 73 -3.65 9.08 -19.86
C ASN A 73 -4.68 8.88 -18.74
N ILE A 74 -4.49 9.48 -17.56
CA ILE A 74 -5.44 9.36 -16.45
C ILE A 74 -6.36 10.59 -16.44
N ILE A 75 -7.66 10.37 -16.57
CA ILE A 75 -8.67 11.42 -16.48
C ILE A 75 -8.56 12.10 -15.09
N ARG A 76 -8.47 13.41 -15.08
CA ARG A 76 -8.35 14.21 -13.86
C ARG A 76 -9.74 14.47 -13.29
N THR A 77 -10.04 13.92 -12.12
CA THR A 77 -11.36 14.09 -11.47
C THR A 77 -11.18 14.77 -10.13
N LYS A 78 -11.82 15.91 -9.94
CA LYS A 78 -11.82 16.64 -8.66
C LYS A 78 -12.54 15.82 -7.60
N MET A 79 -11.82 15.42 -6.55
CA MET A 79 -12.36 14.72 -5.40
C MET A 79 -11.56 15.05 -4.14
N GLU A 80 -12.19 14.91 -2.98
CA GLU A 80 -11.50 15.06 -1.70
C GLU A 80 -10.61 13.85 -1.42
N LEU A 81 -9.33 14.12 -1.13
CA LEU A 81 -8.35 13.13 -0.73
C LEU A 81 -7.95 13.34 0.73
N LYS A 82 -8.02 12.29 1.54
CA LYS A 82 -7.56 12.32 2.93
C LYS A 82 -6.09 11.91 2.98
N ILE A 83 -5.19 12.89 2.89
CA ILE A 83 -3.76 12.70 2.92
C ILE A 83 -3.31 12.53 4.38
N LEU A 84 -2.60 11.44 4.68
CA LEU A 84 -1.98 11.17 5.98
C LEU A 84 -0.56 11.74 6.04
N TYR A 85 0.15 11.69 4.91
CA TYR A 85 1.52 12.19 4.80
C TYR A 85 1.89 12.43 3.33
N GLU A 86 2.71 13.44 3.10
CA GLU A 86 3.32 13.72 1.80
C GLU A 86 4.71 14.32 1.98
N ASP A 87 5.67 13.84 1.18
CA ASP A 87 6.97 14.47 0.98
C ASP A 87 7.39 14.38 -0.51
N GLU A 88 8.66 14.50 -0.82
CA GLU A 88 9.18 14.43 -2.19
C GLU A 88 9.16 12.99 -2.77
N ASP A 89 9.06 11.98 -1.93
CA ASP A 89 9.27 10.58 -2.29
C ASP A 89 8.01 9.72 -2.20
N ILE A 90 7.14 10.02 -1.23
CA ILE A 90 5.94 9.22 -0.96
C ILE A 90 4.71 10.09 -0.69
N LEU A 91 3.56 9.51 -0.94
CA LEU A 91 2.25 10.02 -0.54
C LEU A 91 1.48 8.89 0.14
N VAL A 92 1.04 9.10 1.39
CA VAL A 92 0.23 8.15 2.15
C VAL A 92 -1.19 8.69 2.30
N ILE A 93 -2.18 7.88 1.95
CA ILE A 93 -3.58 8.28 1.87
C ILE A 93 -4.45 7.37 2.72
N ASN A 94 -5.45 7.94 3.39
CA ASN A 94 -6.57 7.21 3.94
C ASN A 94 -7.67 7.10 2.88
N LYS A 95 -7.70 5.98 2.15
CA LYS A 95 -8.67 5.74 1.07
C LYS A 95 -10.09 5.56 1.65
N PRO A 96 -11.10 6.26 1.14
CA PRO A 96 -12.50 5.99 1.49
C PRO A 96 -13.01 4.69 0.88
N ALA A 97 -14.20 4.25 1.27
CA ALA A 97 -14.96 3.21 0.57
C ALA A 97 -15.48 3.71 -0.78
N ASP A 98 -15.99 2.80 -1.60
CA ASP A 98 -16.55 3.05 -2.94
C ASP A 98 -15.57 3.78 -3.90
N MET A 99 -14.28 3.50 -3.74
CA MET A 99 -13.23 4.10 -4.57
C MET A 99 -12.27 3.01 -5.07
N PRO A 100 -12.37 2.60 -6.33
CA PRO A 100 -11.36 1.74 -6.96
C PRO A 100 -10.00 2.43 -7.00
N ILE A 101 -8.91 1.66 -6.97
CA ILE A 101 -7.55 2.22 -7.00
C ILE A 101 -7.16 2.68 -8.40
N HIS A 102 -7.52 1.90 -9.43
CA HIS A 102 -7.17 2.16 -10.82
C HIS A 102 -8.42 2.22 -11.70
N PRO A 103 -8.39 3.00 -12.79
CA PRO A 103 -9.41 2.91 -13.83
C PRO A 103 -9.55 1.49 -14.37
N SER A 104 -10.79 1.08 -14.61
CA SER A 104 -11.13 -0.23 -15.16
C SER A 104 -12.43 -0.13 -15.94
N ALA A 105 -12.83 -1.19 -16.66
CA ALA A 105 -14.09 -1.23 -17.38
C ALA A 105 -15.27 -0.87 -16.46
N GLY A 106 -15.99 0.19 -16.81
CA GLY A 106 -17.11 0.73 -16.02
C GLY A 106 -16.73 1.69 -14.87
N ASN A 107 -15.43 1.92 -14.62
CA ASN A 107 -14.93 2.85 -13.60
C ASN A 107 -13.75 3.66 -14.16
N TYR A 108 -14.03 4.63 -15.02
CA TYR A 108 -12.97 5.39 -15.70
C TYR A 108 -12.58 6.68 -15.00
N GLU A 109 -13.48 7.29 -14.23
CA GLU A 109 -13.36 8.68 -13.74
C GLU A 109 -13.38 8.82 -12.22
N ASN A 110 -13.84 7.80 -11.47
CA ASN A 110 -14.06 7.88 -10.03
C ASN A 110 -13.11 6.95 -9.26
N THR A 111 -11.85 6.89 -9.68
CA THR A 111 -10.83 6.09 -9.02
C THR A 111 -9.85 6.95 -8.25
N LEU A 112 -9.11 6.33 -7.32
CA LEU A 112 -8.05 7.03 -6.61
C LEU A 112 -7.03 7.63 -7.57
N ALA A 113 -6.69 6.94 -8.66
CA ALA A 113 -5.77 7.45 -9.68
C ALA A 113 -6.27 8.75 -10.31
N ASN A 114 -7.58 8.87 -10.59
CA ASN A 114 -8.17 10.09 -11.13
C ASN A 114 -8.08 11.27 -10.15
N GLY A 115 -8.38 11.02 -8.86
CA GLY A 115 -8.27 12.04 -7.81
C GLY A 115 -6.83 12.50 -7.58
N ILE A 116 -5.87 11.58 -7.59
CA ILE A 116 -4.45 11.90 -7.47
C ILE A 116 -3.96 12.71 -8.67
N ALA A 117 -4.37 12.33 -9.89
CA ALA A 117 -4.03 13.09 -11.10
C ALA A 117 -4.58 14.52 -11.04
N TRP A 118 -5.79 14.72 -10.49
CA TRP A 118 -6.32 16.06 -10.23
C TRP A 118 -5.53 16.82 -9.16
N TYR A 119 -5.19 16.17 -8.05
CA TYR A 119 -4.47 16.75 -6.93
C TYR A 119 -3.10 17.34 -7.35
N PHE A 120 -2.31 16.58 -8.11
CA PHE A 120 -1.03 17.05 -8.62
C PHE A 120 -1.17 18.10 -9.73
N TYR A 121 -2.20 17.97 -10.57
CA TYR A 121 -2.51 19.01 -11.57
C TYR A 121 -2.81 20.38 -10.92
N GLU A 122 -3.60 20.42 -9.84
CA GLU A 122 -3.85 21.69 -9.11
C GLU A 122 -2.59 22.28 -8.48
N LYS A 123 -1.62 21.43 -8.13
CA LYS A 123 -0.29 21.88 -7.65
C LYS A 123 0.65 22.34 -8.76
N GLY A 124 0.29 22.16 -10.02
CA GLY A 124 1.18 22.41 -11.16
C GLY A 124 2.32 21.41 -11.27
N GLU A 125 2.15 20.20 -10.72
CA GLU A 125 3.12 19.14 -10.68
C GLU A 125 2.74 18.00 -11.65
N ASP A 126 3.71 17.54 -12.44
CA ASP A 126 3.55 16.30 -13.21
C ASP A 126 3.68 15.09 -12.29
N PHE A 127 2.74 14.18 -12.39
CA PHE A 127 2.71 12.99 -11.55
C PHE A 127 2.40 11.73 -12.34
N VAL A 128 3.18 10.67 -12.09
CA VAL A 128 2.91 9.32 -12.59
C VAL A 128 2.37 8.47 -11.43
N TYR A 129 1.20 7.89 -11.62
CA TYR A 129 0.51 7.13 -10.59
C TYR A 129 1.18 5.78 -10.31
N ARG A 130 1.80 5.63 -9.14
CA ARG A 130 2.52 4.42 -8.69
C ARG A 130 2.03 3.99 -7.31
N CYS A 131 1.00 3.17 -7.28
CA CYS A 131 0.46 2.60 -6.05
C CYS A 131 1.27 1.38 -5.62
N ILE A 132 1.77 1.39 -4.38
CA ILE A 132 2.65 0.34 -3.84
C ILE A 132 1.86 -0.85 -3.29
N ASN A 133 0.79 -0.58 -2.54
CA ASN A 133 -0.15 -1.57 -2.06
C ASN A 133 -1.56 -1.25 -2.59
N ARG A 134 -2.37 -2.26 -2.73
CA ARG A 134 -3.74 -2.08 -3.25
C ARG A 134 -4.77 -2.46 -2.19
N LEU A 135 -5.89 -1.74 -2.23
CA LEU A 135 -7.09 -2.03 -1.46
C LEU A 135 -8.25 -2.27 -2.43
N ASP A 136 -9.19 -3.11 -2.04
CA ASP A 136 -10.43 -3.29 -2.82
C ASP A 136 -11.26 -2.01 -2.82
N ARG A 137 -12.23 -1.88 -3.74
CA ARG A 137 -13.08 -0.69 -3.88
C ARG A 137 -13.64 -0.22 -2.54
N ASP A 138 -14.25 -1.13 -1.78
CA ASP A 138 -14.95 -0.83 -0.54
C ASP A 138 -14.10 -1.03 0.72
N THR A 139 -12.86 -1.48 0.59
CA THR A 139 -11.88 -1.50 1.67
C THR A 139 -11.33 -0.10 1.89
N THR A 140 -11.39 0.37 3.13
CA THR A 140 -10.92 1.70 3.54
C THR A 140 -9.51 1.63 4.13
N GLY A 141 -8.87 2.80 4.33
CA GLY A 141 -7.67 2.91 5.14
C GLY A 141 -6.40 3.23 4.36
N ALA A 142 -5.27 3.02 5.03
CA ALA A 142 -3.98 3.50 4.60
C ALA A 142 -3.43 2.77 3.37
N LEU A 143 -2.92 3.55 2.43
CA LEU A 143 -2.20 3.05 1.27
C LEU A 143 -1.08 4.01 0.88
N ILE A 144 -0.03 3.47 0.23
CA ILE A 144 1.19 4.19 -0.16
C ILE A 144 1.24 4.37 -1.68
N LEU A 145 1.57 5.58 -2.10
CA LEU A 145 1.98 5.88 -3.48
C LEU A 145 3.43 6.37 -3.47
N ALA A 146 4.18 5.97 -4.48
CA ALA A 146 5.53 6.49 -4.73
C ALA A 146 5.47 7.65 -5.72
N LYS A 147 6.13 8.77 -5.40
CA LYS A 147 6.12 9.99 -6.22
C LYS A 147 7.17 9.98 -7.34
N ASN A 148 8.14 9.07 -7.29
CA ASN A 148 9.20 8.96 -8.28
C ASN A 148 9.60 7.49 -8.53
N PRO A 149 10.31 7.20 -9.64
CA PRO A 149 10.69 5.83 -10.01
C PRO A 149 11.56 5.11 -8.96
N LEU A 150 12.47 5.84 -8.28
CA LEU A 150 13.36 5.23 -7.29
C LEU A 150 12.59 4.78 -6.06
N SER A 151 11.74 5.63 -5.52
CA SER A 151 10.88 5.30 -4.38
C SER A 151 9.96 4.12 -4.70
N ALA A 152 9.41 4.05 -5.93
CA ALA A 152 8.62 2.93 -6.38
C ALA A 152 9.43 1.63 -6.44
N ALA A 153 10.66 1.67 -6.95
CA ALA A 153 11.53 0.50 -7.04
C ALA A 153 11.87 -0.05 -5.64
N ILE A 154 12.29 0.83 -4.72
CA ILE A 154 12.67 0.46 -3.34
C ILE A 154 11.47 -0.09 -2.58
N LEU A 155 10.32 0.61 -2.58
CA LEU A 155 9.11 0.17 -1.88
C LEU A 155 8.56 -1.14 -2.47
N SER A 156 8.68 -1.36 -3.78
CA SER A 156 8.31 -2.63 -4.41
C SER A 156 9.22 -3.79 -3.95
N VAL A 157 10.50 -3.53 -3.69
CA VAL A 157 11.41 -4.53 -3.09
C VAL A 157 11.02 -4.81 -1.65
N GLN A 158 10.78 -3.77 -0.84
CA GLN A 158 10.30 -3.94 0.54
C GLN A 158 9.00 -4.75 0.59
N MET A 159 8.05 -4.48 -0.32
CA MET A 159 6.79 -5.24 -0.41
C MET A 159 7.04 -6.73 -0.72
N ARG A 160 7.90 -7.04 -1.70
CA ARG A 160 8.24 -8.43 -2.02
C ARG A 160 8.94 -9.17 -0.87
N ASN A 161 9.79 -8.45 -0.13
CA ASN A 161 10.54 -8.98 1.00
C ASN A 161 9.73 -8.97 2.30
N ARG A 162 8.42 -8.64 2.26
CA ARG A 162 7.53 -8.58 3.44
C ARG A 162 8.00 -7.57 4.51
N GLN A 163 8.71 -6.53 4.09
CA GLN A 163 9.23 -5.46 4.96
C GLN A 163 8.23 -4.30 5.13
N ILE A 164 7.11 -4.32 4.39
CA ILE A 164 5.97 -3.42 4.61
C ILE A 164 4.93 -4.19 5.42
N CYS A 165 4.84 -3.89 6.71
CA CYS A 165 3.85 -4.46 7.61
C CYS A 165 2.51 -3.78 7.40
N ARG A 166 1.46 -4.58 7.26
CA ARG A 166 0.08 -4.11 7.03
C ARG A 166 -0.84 -4.76 8.05
N MET A 167 -1.39 -3.93 8.91
CA MET A 167 -2.39 -4.37 9.87
C MET A 167 -3.77 -3.90 9.41
N TYR A 168 -4.73 -4.80 9.48
CA TYR A 168 -6.12 -4.55 9.12
C TYR A 168 -7.03 -4.77 10.32
N LEU A 169 -8.11 -4.00 10.38
CA LEU A 169 -9.25 -4.30 11.25
C LEU A 169 -10.41 -4.81 10.39
N ALA A 170 -11.10 -5.84 10.87
CA ALA A 170 -12.30 -6.37 10.21
C ALA A 170 -13.37 -6.75 11.23
N LEU A 171 -14.65 -6.58 10.84
CA LEU A 171 -15.74 -7.30 11.48
C LEU A 171 -16.00 -8.58 10.71
N VAL A 172 -16.10 -9.69 11.43
CA VAL A 172 -16.33 -11.02 10.87
C VAL A 172 -17.51 -11.69 11.58
N ASP A 173 -18.26 -12.50 10.85
CA ASP A 173 -19.45 -13.18 11.36
C ASP A 173 -19.13 -14.13 12.51
N GLY A 174 -19.98 -14.13 13.53
CA GLY A 174 -19.96 -15.03 14.66
C GLY A 174 -18.79 -14.81 15.62
N VAL A 175 -18.52 -15.83 16.44
CA VAL A 175 -17.43 -15.82 17.42
C VAL A 175 -16.18 -16.40 16.78
N LEU A 176 -15.30 -15.54 16.29
CA LEU A 176 -13.99 -15.96 15.74
C LEU A 176 -13.14 -16.60 16.86
N PRO A 177 -12.37 -17.66 16.62
CA PRO A 177 -11.34 -18.14 17.56
C PRO A 177 -10.41 -17.01 18.00
N GLU A 178 -9.79 -17.14 19.17
CA GLU A 178 -8.99 -16.08 19.80
C GLU A 178 -7.84 -15.61 18.91
N SER A 179 -7.15 -16.53 18.27
CA SER A 179 -6.12 -16.26 17.27
C SER A 179 -5.97 -17.43 16.32
N GLY A 180 -5.35 -17.17 15.17
CA GLY A 180 -5.05 -18.24 14.22
C GLY A 180 -4.33 -17.76 12.97
N THR A 181 -3.98 -18.74 12.14
CA THR A 181 -3.36 -18.52 10.84
C THR A 181 -4.14 -19.26 9.77
N VAL A 182 -4.49 -18.57 8.71
CA VAL A 182 -5.07 -19.18 7.51
C VAL A 182 -3.97 -19.21 6.44
N ASP A 183 -3.42 -20.40 6.22
CA ASP A 183 -2.47 -20.69 5.14
C ASP A 183 -3.22 -21.51 4.07
N ALA A 184 -3.81 -20.81 3.11
CA ALA A 184 -4.65 -21.41 2.09
C ALA A 184 -4.50 -20.68 0.76
N PRO A 185 -4.07 -21.36 -0.31
CA PRO A 185 -3.80 -20.72 -1.60
C PRO A 185 -5.08 -20.21 -2.26
N ILE A 186 -4.98 -19.05 -2.94
CA ILE A 186 -6.12 -18.36 -3.54
C ILE A 186 -5.99 -18.34 -5.06
N ALA A 187 -7.07 -18.75 -5.74
CA ALA A 187 -7.21 -18.65 -7.18
C ALA A 187 -8.42 -17.79 -7.57
N ARG A 188 -8.52 -17.50 -8.86
CA ARG A 188 -9.75 -16.97 -9.45
C ARG A 188 -10.76 -18.13 -9.53
N MET A 189 -11.98 -17.88 -9.09
CA MET A 189 -13.07 -18.85 -9.21
C MET A 189 -13.42 -19.07 -10.67
N ASP A 190 -13.61 -20.30 -11.09
CA ASP A 190 -13.99 -20.67 -12.45
C ASP A 190 -15.30 -20.00 -12.84
N GLY A 191 -15.35 -19.47 -14.07
CA GLY A 191 -16.51 -18.74 -14.57
C GLY A 191 -16.71 -17.33 -14.02
N SER A 192 -15.87 -16.86 -13.10
CA SER A 192 -15.95 -15.50 -12.54
C SER A 192 -14.76 -14.63 -12.93
N VAL A 193 -15.04 -13.39 -13.31
CA VAL A 193 -13.99 -12.38 -13.60
C VAL A 193 -13.41 -11.79 -12.30
N ILE A 194 -14.25 -11.67 -11.26
CA ILE A 194 -13.90 -10.92 -10.04
C ILE A 194 -13.75 -11.81 -8.80
N THR A 195 -14.52 -12.88 -8.68
CA THR A 195 -14.53 -13.72 -7.47
C THR A 195 -13.24 -14.52 -7.32
N ARG A 196 -12.82 -14.69 -6.08
CA ARG A 196 -11.67 -15.53 -5.68
C ARG A 196 -12.15 -16.62 -4.73
N GLU A 197 -11.40 -17.72 -4.66
CA GLU A 197 -11.67 -18.85 -3.77
C GLU A 197 -10.37 -19.47 -3.28
N VAL A 198 -10.45 -20.23 -2.19
CA VAL A 198 -9.35 -21.10 -1.79
C VAL A 198 -9.28 -22.28 -2.76
N ASN A 199 -8.10 -22.49 -3.34
CA ASN A 199 -7.89 -23.55 -4.32
C ASN A 199 -6.48 -24.13 -4.17
N PHE A 200 -6.40 -25.34 -3.65
CA PHE A 200 -5.13 -26.03 -3.36
C PHE A 200 -4.44 -26.59 -4.61
N GLN A 201 -5.13 -26.65 -5.75
CA GLN A 201 -4.55 -27.15 -7.00
C GLN A 201 -3.86 -26.05 -7.81
N ASN A 202 -4.53 -24.90 -7.97
CA ASN A 202 -4.10 -23.83 -8.88
C ASN A 202 -3.95 -22.47 -8.18
N GLY A 203 -4.08 -22.41 -6.85
CA GLY A 203 -4.02 -21.18 -6.09
C GLY A 203 -2.59 -20.68 -5.88
N GLU A 204 -2.44 -19.36 -5.83
CA GLU A 204 -1.22 -18.72 -5.38
C GLU A 204 -1.15 -18.71 -3.84
N SER A 205 0.03 -19.01 -3.28
CA SER A 205 0.24 -18.99 -1.82
C SER A 205 -0.28 -17.71 -1.17
N ALA A 206 -1.07 -17.86 -0.11
CA ALA A 206 -1.67 -16.78 0.65
C ALA A 206 -1.70 -17.13 2.13
N VAL A 207 -1.19 -16.23 2.99
CA VAL A 207 -1.12 -16.42 4.43
C VAL A 207 -1.66 -15.17 5.15
N THR A 208 -2.64 -15.38 6.04
CA THR A 208 -3.27 -14.37 6.88
C THR A 208 -3.23 -14.81 8.34
N HIS A 209 -2.66 -14.01 9.22
CA HIS A 209 -2.74 -14.18 10.67
C HIS A 209 -3.87 -13.31 11.21
N TYR A 210 -4.57 -13.78 12.24
CA TYR A 210 -5.61 -13.00 12.90
C TYR A 210 -5.56 -13.14 14.41
N GLU A 211 -6.02 -12.09 15.07
CA GLU A 211 -6.29 -12.05 16.51
C GLU A 211 -7.68 -11.44 16.73
N ARG A 212 -8.50 -12.08 17.57
CA ARG A 212 -9.80 -11.56 17.93
C ARG A 212 -9.66 -10.54 19.06
N LEU A 213 -9.96 -9.28 18.77
CA LEU A 213 -9.88 -8.18 19.74
C LEU A 213 -11.13 -8.11 20.64
N ALA A 214 -12.31 -8.42 20.08
CA ALA A 214 -13.57 -8.37 20.82
C ALA A 214 -14.66 -9.23 20.19
N VAL A 215 -15.65 -9.59 20.98
CA VAL A 215 -16.85 -10.32 20.56
C VAL A 215 -18.08 -9.46 20.76
N GLY A 216 -18.86 -9.26 19.70
CA GLY A 216 -20.21 -8.71 19.74
C GLY A 216 -21.27 -9.81 19.82
N LYS A 217 -22.53 -9.45 19.58
CA LYS A 217 -23.64 -10.41 19.55
C LYS A 217 -23.56 -11.34 18.34
N ASP A 218 -23.35 -10.77 17.16
CA ASP A 218 -23.35 -11.50 15.89
C ASP A 218 -21.96 -11.48 15.20
N TYR A 219 -21.05 -10.60 15.62
CA TYR A 219 -19.76 -10.36 14.98
C TYR A 219 -18.61 -10.34 15.98
N SER A 220 -17.44 -10.70 15.50
CA SER A 220 -16.17 -10.45 16.19
C SER A 220 -15.40 -9.31 15.50
N LEU A 221 -14.72 -8.48 16.30
CA LEU A 221 -13.70 -7.56 15.82
C LEU A 221 -12.36 -8.31 15.76
N ALA A 222 -11.74 -8.32 14.61
CA ALA A 222 -10.45 -8.98 14.37
C ALA A 222 -9.40 -7.98 13.91
N GLU A 223 -8.19 -8.16 14.41
CA GLU A 223 -6.95 -7.64 13.85
C GLU A 223 -6.35 -8.69 12.92
N LEU A 224 -5.86 -8.25 11.74
CA LEU A 224 -5.32 -9.19 10.74
C LEU A 224 -4.00 -8.67 10.18
N HIS A 225 -3.04 -9.60 10.05
CA HIS A 225 -1.72 -9.34 9.47
C HIS A 225 -1.51 -10.22 8.23
N LEU A 226 -0.98 -9.59 7.17
CA LEU A 226 -0.79 -10.25 5.88
C LEU A 226 0.69 -10.51 5.60
N GLU A 227 1.07 -11.77 5.37
CA GLU A 227 2.37 -12.08 4.76
C GLU A 227 2.34 -11.88 3.24
N THR A 228 1.21 -12.14 2.62
CA THR A 228 0.97 -12.02 1.17
C THR A 228 -0.09 -10.96 0.90
N GLY A 229 -0.35 -10.63 -0.36
CA GLY A 229 -1.34 -9.61 -0.73
C GLY A 229 -2.15 -10.01 -1.97
N ARG A 230 -2.82 -11.17 -1.92
CA ARG A 230 -3.66 -11.63 -3.03
C ARG A 230 -4.97 -10.86 -3.09
N THR A 231 -5.55 -10.77 -4.28
CA THR A 231 -6.85 -10.12 -4.47
C THR A 231 -7.90 -10.76 -3.56
N HIS A 232 -8.63 -9.95 -2.79
CA HIS A 232 -9.67 -10.36 -1.83
C HIS A 232 -9.17 -11.29 -0.71
N GLN A 233 -7.88 -11.35 -0.43
CA GLN A 233 -7.28 -12.37 0.44
C GLN A 233 -7.98 -12.49 1.80
N ILE A 234 -8.10 -11.43 2.58
CA ILE A 234 -8.76 -11.46 3.89
C ILE A 234 -10.21 -11.93 3.75
N ARG A 235 -10.94 -11.41 2.77
CA ARG A 235 -12.36 -11.72 2.52
C ARG A 235 -12.56 -13.21 2.22
N VAL A 236 -11.69 -13.79 1.39
CA VAL A 236 -11.71 -15.21 1.02
C VAL A 236 -11.30 -16.09 2.19
N HIS A 237 -10.23 -15.72 2.91
CA HIS A 237 -9.72 -16.48 4.04
C HIS A 237 -10.72 -16.52 5.20
N MET A 238 -11.34 -15.39 5.55
CA MET A 238 -12.34 -15.36 6.61
C MET A 238 -13.59 -16.18 6.20
N LYS A 239 -14.03 -16.10 4.96
CA LYS A 239 -15.10 -16.98 4.46
C LYS A 239 -14.72 -18.46 4.53
N TYR A 240 -13.50 -18.79 4.15
CA TYR A 240 -13.00 -20.18 4.15
C TYR A 240 -13.04 -20.82 5.54
N ILE A 241 -12.72 -20.06 6.58
CA ILE A 241 -12.79 -20.54 7.97
C ILE A 241 -14.17 -20.37 8.62
N GLY A 242 -15.21 -19.99 7.86
CA GLY A 242 -16.59 -19.90 8.34
C GLY A 242 -16.97 -18.56 9.01
N HIS A 243 -16.12 -17.56 8.92
CA HIS A 243 -16.31 -16.23 9.52
C HIS A 243 -16.26 -15.13 8.44
N PRO A 244 -17.14 -15.11 7.41
CA PRO A 244 -17.10 -14.11 6.36
C PRO A 244 -17.37 -12.70 6.90
N LEU A 245 -16.94 -11.67 6.18
CA LEU A 245 -17.22 -10.28 6.54
C LEU A 245 -18.67 -9.94 6.16
N PRO A 246 -19.51 -9.41 7.09
CA PRO A 246 -20.86 -8.96 6.76
C PRO A 246 -20.82 -7.81 5.75
N GLY A 247 -21.86 -7.65 4.94
CA GLY A 247 -21.95 -6.60 3.92
C GLY A 247 -21.03 -6.77 2.72
N ASP A 248 -20.27 -7.88 2.66
CA ASP A 248 -19.44 -8.21 1.51
C ASP A 248 -20.30 -8.70 0.35
N PHE A 249 -20.44 -7.89 -0.70
CA PHE A 249 -21.33 -8.15 -1.83
C PHE A 249 -21.02 -9.45 -2.60
N LEU A 250 -19.75 -9.97 -2.51
CA LEU A 250 -19.34 -11.20 -3.18
C LEU A 250 -19.39 -12.43 -2.27
N TYR A 251 -19.06 -12.25 -0.99
CA TYR A 251 -18.79 -13.37 -0.12
C TYR A 251 -19.78 -13.54 1.02
N ASN A 252 -20.46 -12.45 1.44
CA ASN A 252 -21.51 -12.44 2.46
C ASN A 252 -22.39 -11.19 2.36
N PRO A 253 -23.42 -11.16 1.51
CA PRO A 253 -24.28 -10.00 1.29
C PRO A 253 -25.31 -9.78 2.41
N ASP A 254 -24.89 -9.88 3.65
CA ASP A 254 -25.67 -9.54 4.83
C ASP A 254 -25.53 -8.05 5.16
N TYR A 255 -26.49 -7.26 4.70
CA TYR A 255 -26.49 -5.79 4.85
C TYR A 255 -27.25 -5.28 6.06
N ARG A 256 -27.49 -6.11 7.07
CA ARG A 256 -28.24 -5.72 8.28
C ARG A 256 -27.58 -4.55 9.02
N TRP A 257 -26.26 -4.56 9.15
CA TRP A 257 -25.53 -3.62 9.99
C TRP A 257 -24.60 -2.68 9.21
N ILE A 258 -24.06 -3.16 8.10
CA ILE A 258 -23.14 -2.37 7.27
C ILE A 258 -23.38 -2.69 5.79
N LYS A 259 -23.18 -1.69 4.90
CA LYS A 259 -23.51 -1.80 3.46
C LYS A 259 -22.31 -2.15 2.58
N ARG A 260 -21.16 -2.45 3.17
CA ARG A 260 -19.92 -2.84 2.52
C ARG A 260 -19.15 -3.83 3.39
N GLN A 261 -18.12 -4.49 2.84
CA GLN A 261 -17.22 -5.26 3.69
C GLN A 261 -16.58 -4.34 4.76
N PRO A 262 -16.75 -4.62 6.05
CA PRO A 262 -16.09 -3.89 7.14
C PRO A 262 -14.63 -4.32 7.26
N LEU A 263 -13.83 -3.88 6.30
CA LEU A 263 -12.39 -4.11 6.22
C LEU A 263 -11.68 -2.76 6.10
N HIS A 264 -10.69 -2.56 6.97
CA HIS A 264 -9.97 -1.31 7.08
C HIS A 264 -8.46 -1.55 7.21
N SER A 265 -7.67 -1.01 6.30
CA SER A 265 -6.20 -0.99 6.39
C SER A 265 -5.82 0.05 7.45
N TYR A 266 -5.75 -0.40 8.70
CA TYR A 266 -5.62 0.45 9.87
C TYR A 266 -4.22 1.02 10.01
N GLN A 267 -3.19 0.17 9.83
CA GLN A 267 -1.81 0.59 10.05
C GLN A 267 -0.88 0.10 8.94
N LEU A 268 0.05 0.97 8.57
CA LEU A 268 1.17 0.67 7.66
C LEU A 268 2.48 1.04 8.33
N GLU A 269 3.43 0.10 8.35
CA GLU A 269 4.79 0.30 8.82
C GLU A 269 5.78 -0.11 7.73
N PHE A 270 6.76 0.74 7.44
CA PHE A 270 7.80 0.50 6.42
C PHE A 270 9.01 1.41 6.64
N THR A 271 10.08 1.17 5.89
CA THR A 271 11.25 2.05 5.87
C THR A 271 11.12 3.04 4.71
N HIS A 272 11.27 4.34 5.02
CA HIS A 272 11.23 5.39 3.99
C HIS A 272 12.28 5.12 2.90
N PRO A 273 11.90 5.18 1.60
CA PRO A 273 12.78 4.71 0.53
C PRO A 273 14.10 5.47 0.42
N VAL A 274 14.10 6.77 0.65
CA VAL A 274 15.28 7.63 0.52
C VAL A 274 15.94 7.90 1.88
N THR A 275 15.18 8.41 2.84
CA THR A 275 15.77 8.81 4.17
C THR A 275 16.09 7.64 5.07
N LYS A 276 15.63 6.43 4.73
CA LYS A 276 15.80 5.18 5.51
C LYS A 276 15.22 5.22 6.94
N LYS A 277 14.40 6.21 7.26
CA LYS A 277 13.71 6.31 8.56
C LYS A 277 12.56 5.29 8.62
N ALA A 278 12.34 4.72 9.81
CA ALA A 278 11.12 3.94 10.07
C ALA A 278 9.91 4.86 10.04
N MET A 279 8.87 4.45 9.32
CA MET A 279 7.61 5.18 9.15
C MET A 279 6.46 4.32 9.63
N LEU A 280 5.56 4.93 10.39
CA LEU A 280 4.34 4.31 10.90
C LEU A 280 3.17 5.25 10.65
N PHE A 281 2.14 4.76 9.98
CA PHE A 281 0.92 5.51 9.68
C PHE A 281 -0.30 4.74 10.16
N THR A 282 -1.19 5.45 10.83
CA THR A 282 -2.48 4.93 11.30
C THR A 282 -3.60 5.69 10.61
N ALA A 283 -4.52 4.97 9.96
CA ALA A 283 -5.70 5.56 9.36
C ALA A 283 -6.86 5.55 10.36
N PRO A 284 -7.58 6.67 10.58
CA PRO A 284 -8.74 6.69 11.45
C PRO A 284 -9.81 5.69 11.01
N VAL A 285 -10.34 4.92 11.95
CA VAL A 285 -11.41 3.94 11.71
C VAL A 285 -12.68 4.65 11.22
N PRO A 286 -13.33 4.20 10.14
CA PRO A 286 -14.52 4.87 9.60
C PRO A 286 -15.73 4.78 10.53
N ALA A 287 -16.55 5.82 10.55
CA ALA A 287 -17.72 5.91 11.42
C ALA A 287 -18.74 4.78 11.20
N ASP A 288 -18.93 4.34 9.94
CA ASP A 288 -19.84 3.22 9.61
C ASP A 288 -19.36 1.88 10.21
N PHE A 289 -18.04 1.65 10.23
CA PHE A 289 -17.43 0.49 10.86
C PHE A 289 -17.62 0.53 12.40
N VAL A 290 -17.33 1.68 13.00
CA VAL A 290 -17.53 1.90 14.45
C VAL A 290 -18.99 1.71 14.82
N SER A 291 -19.92 2.30 14.07
CA SER A 291 -21.36 2.18 14.32
C SER A 291 -21.85 0.74 14.20
N ALA A 292 -21.40 -0.01 13.19
CA ALA A 292 -21.75 -1.41 13.01
C ALA A 292 -21.27 -2.28 14.18
N PHE A 293 -20.07 -2.04 14.69
CA PHE A 293 -19.53 -2.75 15.84
C PHE A 293 -20.33 -2.43 17.12
N TRP A 294 -20.57 -1.15 17.42
CA TRP A 294 -21.27 -0.73 18.63
C TRP A 294 -22.75 -1.14 18.66
N SER A 295 -23.44 -1.07 17.53
CA SER A 295 -24.83 -1.51 17.42
C SER A 295 -25.00 -3.01 17.70
N ASN A 296 -23.93 -3.77 17.60
CA ASN A 296 -23.88 -5.20 17.83
C ASN A 296 -23.37 -5.61 19.23
N GLN A 297 -23.00 -4.64 20.08
CA GLN A 297 -22.53 -4.91 21.44
C GLN A 297 -23.69 -5.12 22.41
N ASN A 298 -23.59 -6.15 23.24
CA ASN A 298 -24.36 -6.21 24.49
C ASN A 298 -23.82 -5.13 25.43
N HIS A 299 -24.67 -4.28 25.97
CA HIS A 299 -24.41 -3.00 26.68
C HIS A 299 -23.34 -2.99 27.81
N SER A 300 -22.63 -4.09 28.07
CA SER A 300 -21.79 -4.20 29.28
C SER A 300 -20.27 -4.33 29.07
N ALA A 301 -19.75 -4.62 27.87
CA ALA A 301 -18.34 -4.98 27.71
C ALA A 301 -17.46 -4.04 26.85
N GLY A 302 -18.04 -3.13 26.08
CA GLY A 302 -17.34 -2.54 24.90
C GLY A 302 -16.62 -1.20 25.05
N LYS A 303 -16.72 -0.47 26.17
CA LYS A 303 -16.22 0.93 26.24
C LYS A 303 -14.70 1.11 26.22
N LYS A 304 -13.91 0.09 26.51
CA LYS A 304 -12.44 0.23 26.64
C LYS A 304 -11.66 0.06 25.32
N ILE A 305 -12.17 -0.71 24.34
CA ILE A 305 -11.37 -1.14 23.20
C ILE A 305 -11.32 -0.10 22.08
N VAL A 306 -12.43 0.59 21.79
CA VAL A 306 -12.48 1.54 20.63
C VAL A 306 -11.82 2.89 20.92
N HIS A 307 -11.46 3.20 22.16
CA HIS A 307 -10.62 4.37 22.45
C HIS A 307 -9.12 4.15 22.19
N GLN A 308 -8.71 2.92 21.90
CA GLN A 308 -7.32 2.58 21.52
C GLN A 308 -7.08 2.56 20.01
N TYR A 309 -8.14 2.45 19.22
CA TYR A 309 -8.13 2.41 17.76
C TYR A 309 -9.00 3.56 17.22
#